data_2ef33c27cb6363bb2709e6613fac6d2e
#
_entry.id   2ef33c27cb6363bb2709e6613fac6d2e
#
_cell.length_a   1.000
_cell.length_b   1.000
_cell.length_c   1.000
_cell.angle_alpha   90.00
_cell.angle_beta   90.00
_cell.angle_gamma   90.00
#
_symmetry.space_group_name_H-M   'P 1'
#
loop_
_entity.id
_entity.type
_entity.pdbx_description
1 polymer ?
#
loop_
_entity_poly.entity_id
_entity_poly.type
_entity_poly.pdbx_seq_one_letter_code
_entity_poly.pdbx_strand_id
1 'polypeptide(L)'
;RPSDEAGLEGWLNVINTQSASAVAFGFLESGEFVSLNLDDAGFVDILYRTLFDRVGDATGTATWLDQLASGRLREMVIYQFTRSQEFDTLAKSFGVVSVNANDEAAYGVRAFTERFYTVVLGRQPDIDGFDGWVAGLTAGTLTGGDLAKNFFLSEEYLNQDTSDSAFVDTCYQAFFG
;
A
#
# COMPACT_ATOMS: atom_id res chain seq x y z
N ARG A 1 11.50 -21.58 6.32
CA ARG A 1 12.75 -22.32 6.08
C ARG A 1 13.94 -21.59 6.70
N PRO A 2 15.08 -22.25 6.98
CA PRO A 2 16.32 -21.55 7.31
C PRO A 2 16.72 -20.64 6.15
N SER A 3 17.22 -19.44 6.45
CA SER A 3 17.84 -18.56 5.45
C SER A 3 19.11 -19.23 4.91
N ASP A 4 19.34 -19.16 3.60
CA ASP A 4 20.67 -19.41 3.06
C ASP A 4 21.56 -18.19 3.30
N GLU A 5 22.88 -18.42 3.31
CA GLU A 5 23.87 -17.39 3.68
C GLU A 5 23.83 -16.18 2.73
N ALA A 6 23.72 -16.44 1.41
CA ALA A 6 23.68 -15.38 0.41
C ALA A 6 22.40 -14.55 0.50
N GLY A 7 21.25 -15.19 0.75
CA GLY A 7 19.98 -14.50 0.99
C GLY A 7 20.02 -13.63 2.24
N LEU A 8 20.62 -14.14 3.34
CA LEU A 8 20.76 -13.36 4.57
C LEU A 8 21.66 -12.13 4.34
N GLU A 9 22.81 -12.27 3.69
CA GLU A 9 23.69 -11.15 3.38
C GLU A 9 23.00 -10.12 2.48
N GLY A 10 22.22 -10.57 1.50
CA GLY A 10 21.41 -9.69 0.65
C GLY A 10 20.44 -8.83 1.45
N TRP A 11 19.67 -9.43 2.37
CA TRP A 11 18.73 -8.70 3.21
C TRP A 11 19.39 -7.79 4.25
N LEU A 12 20.53 -8.21 4.82
CA LEU A 12 21.33 -7.34 5.68
C LEU A 12 21.84 -6.09 4.94
N ASN A 13 22.21 -6.24 3.66
CA ASN A 13 22.56 -5.08 2.84
C ASN A 13 21.36 -4.16 2.59
N VAL A 14 20.18 -4.71 2.28
CA VAL A 14 18.95 -3.91 2.08
C VAL A 14 18.61 -3.13 3.36
N ILE A 15 18.58 -3.76 4.53
CA ILE A 15 18.22 -3.09 5.78
C ILE A 15 19.21 -2.00 6.18
N ASN A 16 20.50 -2.18 5.86
CA ASN A 16 21.55 -1.20 6.16
C ASN A 16 21.62 -0.04 5.16
N THR A 17 21.17 -0.22 3.92
CA THR A 17 21.28 0.78 2.86
C THR A 17 19.93 1.42 2.50
N GLN A 18 18.82 0.80 2.87
CA GLN A 18 17.47 1.27 2.57
C GLN A 18 16.66 1.42 3.86
N SER A 19 15.77 0.45 4.18
CA SER A 19 14.88 0.54 5.34
C SER A 19 14.34 -0.84 5.74
N ALA A 20 13.75 -0.94 6.94
CA ALA A 20 13.00 -2.11 7.34
C ALA A 20 11.72 -2.31 6.51
N SER A 21 11.09 -1.22 6.04
CA SER A 21 9.96 -1.28 5.11
C SER A 21 10.35 -1.95 3.78
N ALA A 22 11.50 -1.58 3.20
CA ALA A 22 11.99 -2.20 1.97
C ALA A 22 12.23 -3.71 2.12
N VAL A 23 12.74 -4.14 3.27
CA VAL A 23 12.88 -5.58 3.59
C VAL A 23 11.51 -6.24 3.70
N ALA A 24 10.56 -5.61 4.41
CA ALA A 24 9.21 -6.14 4.57
C ALA A 24 8.52 -6.35 3.21
N PHE A 25 8.55 -5.35 2.33
CA PHE A 25 8.01 -5.45 0.97
C PHE A 25 8.71 -6.55 0.15
N GLY A 26 10.05 -6.60 0.17
CA GLY A 26 10.80 -7.62 -0.54
C GLY A 26 10.46 -9.06 -0.13
N PHE A 27 10.14 -9.29 1.15
CA PHE A 27 9.66 -10.59 1.61
C PHE A 27 8.18 -10.84 1.26
N LEU A 28 7.30 -9.90 1.56
CA LEU A 28 5.84 -10.06 1.46
C LEU A 28 5.33 -10.04 0.01
N GLU A 29 6.11 -9.50 -0.92
CA GLU A 29 5.82 -9.52 -2.37
C GLU A 29 6.66 -10.58 -3.12
N SER A 30 7.52 -11.32 -2.42
CA SER A 30 8.32 -12.37 -3.05
C SER A 30 7.44 -13.48 -3.62
N GLY A 31 7.89 -14.09 -4.74
CA GLY A 31 7.21 -15.25 -5.31
C GLY A 31 7.09 -16.42 -4.33
N GLU A 32 8.03 -16.55 -3.38
CA GLU A 32 7.96 -17.55 -2.31
C GLU A 32 6.80 -17.27 -1.37
N PHE A 33 6.63 -16.03 -0.91
CA PHE A 33 5.52 -15.65 -0.03
C PHE A 33 4.17 -15.74 -0.75
N VAL A 34 4.08 -15.22 -1.97
CA VAL A 34 2.86 -15.26 -2.79
C VAL A 34 2.42 -16.71 -3.04
N SER A 35 3.38 -17.65 -3.24
CA SER A 35 3.08 -19.07 -3.45
C SER A 35 2.46 -19.78 -2.24
N LEU A 36 2.53 -19.19 -1.03
CA LEU A 36 1.83 -19.72 0.15
C LEU A 36 0.31 -19.63 0.01
N ASN A 37 -0.18 -18.82 -0.91
CA ASN A 37 -1.59 -18.62 -1.21
C ASN A 37 -2.47 -18.44 0.04
N LEU A 38 -2.02 -17.58 0.95
CA LEU A 38 -2.70 -17.32 2.20
C LEU A 38 -4.04 -16.60 1.96
N ASP A 39 -5.06 -17.00 2.72
CA ASP A 39 -6.26 -16.19 2.87
C ASP A 39 -5.96 -14.87 3.62
N ASP A 40 -6.94 -13.97 3.68
CA ASP A 40 -6.73 -12.66 4.32
C ASP A 40 -6.44 -12.78 5.81
N ALA A 41 -7.01 -13.77 6.50
CA ALA A 41 -6.75 -14.00 7.91
C ALA A 41 -5.30 -14.45 8.15
N GLY A 42 -4.80 -15.39 7.35
CA GLY A 42 -3.40 -15.83 7.39
C GLY A 42 -2.43 -14.72 7.01
N PHE A 43 -2.79 -13.89 6.01
CA PHE A 43 -2.01 -12.72 5.64
C PHE A 43 -1.89 -11.71 6.78
N VAL A 44 -3.00 -11.31 7.41
CA VAL A 44 -3.02 -10.36 8.54
C VAL A 44 -2.27 -10.92 9.75
N ASP A 45 -2.43 -12.22 10.08
CA ASP A 45 -1.68 -12.85 11.20
C ASP A 45 -0.17 -12.77 10.97
N ILE A 46 0.31 -13.02 9.74
CA ILE A 46 1.73 -12.89 9.41
C ILE A 46 2.20 -11.45 9.55
N LEU A 47 1.43 -10.45 9.10
CA LEU A 47 1.83 -9.05 9.28
C LEU A 47 2.04 -8.70 10.75
N TYR A 48 1.11 -9.06 11.62
CA TYR A 48 1.25 -8.81 13.06
C TYR A 48 2.48 -9.49 13.65
N ARG A 49 2.72 -10.77 13.31
CA ARG A 49 3.85 -11.53 13.84
C ARG A 49 5.20 -11.04 13.32
N THR A 50 5.27 -10.69 12.03
CA THR A 50 6.55 -10.32 11.41
C THR A 50 6.90 -8.85 11.60
N LEU A 51 5.91 -7.95 11.56
CA LEU A 51 6.15 -6.51 11.61
C LEU A 51 5.97 -5.91 13.01
N PHE A 52 5.26 -6.58 13.92
CA PHE A 52 5.00 -6.10 15.27
C PHE A 52 5.46 -7.07 16.38
N ASP A 53 6.00 -8.24 16.00
CA ASP A 53 6.46 -9.28 16.93
C ASP A 53 5.37 -9.70 17.95
N ARG A 54 4.11 -9.74 17.53
CA ARG A 54 2.98 -10.12 18.39
C ARG A 54 1.81 -10.73 17.60
N VAL A 55 0.86 -11.29 18.30
CA VAL A 55 -0.44 -11.68 17.74
C VAL A 55 -1.32 -10.43 17.60
N GLY A 56 -2.11 -10.37 16.55
CA GLY A 56 -3.11 -9.32 16.35
C GLY A 56 -4.17 -9.37 17.45
N ASP A 57 -4.58 -8.21 17.96
CA ASP A 57 -5.76 -8.12 18.79
C ASP A 57 -7.04 -8.27 17.95
N ALA A 58 -8.15 -8.68 18.60
CA ALA A 58 -9.38 -9.01 17.91
C ALA A 58 -9.94 -7.82 17.10
N THR A 59 -9.87 -6.60 17.66
CA THR A 59 -10.41 -5.39 17.00
C THR A 59 -9.56 -4.99 15.80
N GLY A 60 -8.25 -4.92 15.95
CA GLY A 60 -7.33 -4.59 14.88
C GLY A 60 -7.41 -5.61 13.73
N THR A 61 -7.41 -6.91 14.08
CA THR A 61 -7.55 -7.97 13.08
C THR A 61 -8.87 -7.85 12.31
N ALA A 62 -10.00 -7.66 12.99
CA ALA A 62 -11.30 -7.49 12.33
C ALA A 62 -11.30 -6.28 11.39
N THR A 63 -10.73 -5.16 11.80
CA THR A 63 -10.63 -3.94 10.98
C THR A 63 -9.87 -4.21 9.66
N TRP A 64 -8.76 -4.93 9.72
CA TRP A 64 -8.00 -5.26 8.51
C TRP A 64 -8.73 -6.24 7.60
N LEU A 65 -9.40 -7.24 8.18
CA LEU A 65 -10.22 -8.18 7.42
C LEU A 65 -11.37 -7.49 6.71
N ASP A 66 -12.05 -6.55 7.35
CA ASP A 66 -13.14 -5.76 6.75
C ASP A 66 -12.61 -4.89 5.58
N GLN A 67 -11.43 -4.29 5.72
CA GLN A 67 -10.81 -3.53 4.63
C GLN A 67 -10.46 -4.42 3.43
N LEU A 68 -9.85 -5.59 3.67
CA LEU A 68 -9.52 -6.55 2.62
C LEU A 68 -10.79 -7.11 1.96
N ALA A 69 -11.82 -7.44 2.74
CA ALA A 69 -13.11 -7.89 2.23
C ALA A 69 -13.82 -6.81 1.39
N SER A 70 -13.59 -5.53 1.67
CA SER A 70 -14.07 -4.42 0.83
C SER A 70 -13.26 -4.23 -0.47
N GLY A 71 -12.22 -5.04 -0.69
CA GLY A 71 -11.37 -5.02 -1.89
C GLY A 71 -10.12 -4.16 -1.77
N ARG A 72 -9.75 -3.70 -0.57
CA ARG A 72 -8.49 -2.98 -0.38
C ARG A 72 -7.31 -3.86 -0.76
N LEU A 73 -6.35 -3.31 -1.51
CA LEU A 73 -5.16 -4.05 -1.94
C LEU A 73 -4.27 -4.42 -0.76
N ARG A 74 -3.75 -5.65 -0.73
CA ARG A 74 -2.86 -6.15 0.33
C ARG A 74 -1.60 -5.30 0.46
N GLU A 75 -1.04 -4.79 -0.64
CA GLU A 75 0.12 -3.90 -0.58
C GLU A 75 -0.18 -2.61 0.21
N MET A 76 -1.39 -2.04 0.08
CA MET A 76 -1.79 -0.86 0.85
C MET A 76 -1.93 -1.17 2.34
N VAL A 77 -2.31 -2.39 2.69
CA VAL A 77 -2.29 -2.86 4.09
C VAL A 77 -0.84 -2.97 4.59
N ILE A 78 0.09 -3.54 3.81
CA ILE A 78 1.53 -3.58 4.18
C ILE A 78 2.06 -2.16 4.45
N TYR A 79 1.74 -1.19 3.59
CA TYR A 79 2.14 0.21 3.81
C TYR A 79 1.60 0.79 5.13
N GLN A 80 0.37 0.47 5.51
CA GLN A 80 -0.18 0.94 6.78
C GLN A 80 0.55 0.32 7.98
N PHE A 81 0.90 -0.96 7.91
CA PHE A 81 1.69 -1.61 8.95
C PHE A 81 3.09 -1.01 9.05
N THR A 82 3.83 -0.90 7.95
CA THR A 82 5.21 -0.39 7.95
C THR A 82 5.33 1.10 8.27
N ARG A 83 4.26 1.87 8.11
CA ARG A 83 4.19 3.30 8.46
C ARG A 83 3.60 3.56 9.86
N SER A 84 3.22 2.52 10.58
CA SER A 84 2.68 2.67 11.93
C SER A 84 3.74 3.07 12.95
N GLN A 85 3.32 3.75 14.01
CA GLN A 85 4.20 4.06 15.14
C GLN A 85 4.74 2.79 15.81
N GLU A 86 3.99 1.69 15.79
CA GLU A 86 4.41 0.41 16.38
C GLU A 86 5.59 -0.18 15.62
N PHE A 87 5.52 -0.21 14.28
CA PHE A 87 6.64 -0.66 13.43
C PHE A 87 7.88 0.24 13.59
N ASP A 88 7.69 1.56 13.61
CA ASP A 88 8.78 2.52 13.79
C ASP A 88 9.49 2.32 15.14
N THR A 89 8.72 2.10 16.20
CA THR A 89 9.28 1.83 17.54
C THR A 89 10.06 0.53 17.56
N LEU A 90 9.53 -0.53 16.94
CA LEU A 90 10.20 -1.83 16.86
C LEU A 90 11.50 -1.73 16.03
N ALA A 91 11.45 -1.15 14.84
CA ALA A 91 12.62 -0.97 13.98
C ALA A 91 13.73 -0.18 14.67
N LYS A 92 13.38 0.92 15.32
CA LYS A 92 14.34 1.73 16.12
C LYS A 92 14.96 0.97 17.27
N SER A 93 14.26 0.04 17.89
CA SER A 93 14.81 -0.79 18.97
C SER A 93 15.96 -1.69 18.49
N PHE A 94 15.98 -2.02 17.20
CA PHE A 94 17.07 -2.73 16.53
C PHE A 94 18.10 -1.81 15.85
N GLY A 95 17.96 -0.50 15.98
CA GLY A 95 18.86 0.48 15.39
C GLY A 95 18.73 0.63 13.88
N VAL A 96 17.58 0.24 13.29
CA VAL A 96 17.32 0.33 11.84
C VAL A 96 16.32 1.42 11.52
N VAL A 97 16.42 1.97 10.30
CA VAL A 97 15.47 2.95 9.78
C VAL A 97 14.19 2.19 9.37
N SER A 98 13.05 2.60 9.92
CA SER A 98 11.75 1.98 9.61
C SER A 98 11.30 2.26 8.18
N VAL A 99 11.27 3.55 7.81
CA VAL A 99 10.83 4.05 6.50
C VAL A 99 11.80 5.15 6.07
N ASN A 100 12.18 5.20 4.81
CA ASN A 100 13.03 6.25 4.23
C ASN A 100 12.26 7.11 3.21
N ALA A 101 12.91 8.10 2.62
CA ALA A 101 12.29 9.02 1.66
C ALA A 101 11.77 8.32 0.38
N ASN A 102 12.41 7.23 -0.05
CA ASN A 102 11.96 6.47 -1.22
C ASN A 102 10.68 5.67 -0.90
N ASP A 103 10.59 5.09 0.30
CA ASP A 103 9.37 4.40 0.78
C ASP A 103 8.21 5.38 0.88
N GLU A 104 8.47 6.61 1.39
CA GLU A 104 7.46 7.67 1.47
C GLU A 104 7.00 8.11 0.08
N ALA A 105 7.90 8.28 -0.87
CA ALA A 105 7.56 8.64 -2.24
C ALA A 105 6.74 7.54 -2.91
N ALA A 106 7.14 6.27 -2.76
CA ALA A 106 6.41 5.12 -3.31
C ALA A 106 4.99 5.02 -2.73
N TYR A 107 4.85 5.17 -1.40
CA TYR A 107 3.53 5.25 -0.76
C TYR A 107 2.72 6.42 -1.28
N GLY A 108 3.32 7.61 -1.41
CA GLY A 108 2.63 8.83 -1.85
C GLY A 108 1.95 8.66 -3.22
N VAL A 109 2.65 8.07 -4.19
CA VAL A 109 2.10 7.78 -5.52
C VAL A 109 0.93 6.79 -5.43
N ARG A 110 1.07 5.72 -4.65
CA ARG A 110 0.02 4.70 -4.48
C ARG A 110 -1.20 5.26 -3.76
N ALA A 111 -1.01 5.98 -2.66
CA ALA A 111 -2.09 6.59 -1.90
C ALA A 111 -2.84 7.66 -2.72
N PHE A 112 -2.12 8.42 -3.55
CA PHE A 112 -2.72 9.35 -4.49
C PHE A 112 -3.57 8.62 -5.52
N THR A 113 -3.07 7.54 -6.10
CA THR A 113 -3.81 6.71 -7.07
C THR A 113 -5.04 6.06 -6.44
N GLU A 114 -4.89 5.44 -5.24
CA GLU A 114 -6.00 4.82 -4.51
C GLU A 114 -7.15 5.81 -4.27
N ARG A 115 -6.84 7.07 -3.94
CA ARG A 115 -7.87 8.09 -3.74
C ARG A 115 -8.71 8.36 -4.97
N PHE A 116 -8.15 8.32 -6.16
CA PHE A 116 -8.95 8.49 -7.38
C PHE A 116 -9.96 7.35 -7.57
N TYR A 117 -9.58 6.12 -7.28
CA TYR A 117 -10.53 5.00 -7.30
C TYR A 117 -11.59 5.14 -6.21
N THR A 118 -11.20 5.45 -4.98
CA THR A 118 -12.11 5.43 -3.84
C THR A 118 -12.97 6.69 -3.73
N VAL A 119 -12.43 7.86 -4.05
CA VAL A 119 -13.12 9.15 -3.94
C VAL A 119 -13.86 9.49 -5.22
N VAL A 120 -13.23 9.34 -6.39
CA VAL A 120 -13.84 9.73 -7.66
C VAL A 120 -14.80 8.65 -8.17
N LEU A 121 -14.37 7.38 -8.17
CA LEU A 121 -15.19 6.27 -8.68
C LEU A 121 -16.02 5.57 -7.59
N GLY A 122 -15.77 5.84 -6.31
CA GLY A 122 -16.52 5.23 -5.20
C GLY A 122 -16.27 3.73 -5.04
N ARG A 123 -15.17 3.20 -5.56
CA ARG A 123 -14.82 1.77 -5.49
C ARG A 123 -13.35 1.53 -5.19
N GLN A 124 -13.02 0.32 -4.84
CA GLN A 124 -11.62 -0.10 -4.71
C GLN A 124 -10.98 -0.27 -6.11
N PRO A 125 -9.66 -0.08 -6.21
CA PRO A 125 -8.93 -0.27 -7.46
C PRO A 125 -8.94 -1.74 -7.89
N ASP A 126 -9.03 -1.98 -9.20
CA ASP A 126 -8.57 -3.23 -9.80
C ASP A 126 -7.04 -3.21 -9.91
N ILE A 127 -6.41 -4.38 -9.74
CA ILE A 127 -4.96 -4.46 -9.59
C ILE A 127 -4.22 -4.00 -10.86
N ASP A 128 -4.69 -4.43 -12.03
CA ASP A 128 -4.01 -4.14 -13.30
C ASP A 128 -4.06 -2.64 -13.64
N GLY A 129 -5.21 -2.01 -13.44
CA GLY A 129 -5.40 -0.58 -13.64
C GLY A 129 -4.60 0.25 -12.64
N PHE A 130 -4.61 -0.16 -11.38
CA PHE A 130 -3.85 0.50 -10.31
C PHE A 130 -2.35 0.47 -10.59
N ASP A 131 -1.80 -0.71 -10.88
CA ASP A 131 -0.38 -0.89 -11.17
C ASP A 131 0.05 -0.12 -12.42
N GLY A 132 -0.79 -0.07 -13.45
CA GLY A 132 -0.54 0.72 -14.65
C GLY A 132 -0.41 2.22 -14.36
N TRP A 133 -1.31 2.78 -13.52
CA TRP A 133 -1.24 4.18 -13.11
C TRP A 133 -0.02 4.45 -12.23
N VAL A 134 0.24 3.61 -11.23
CA VAL A 134 1.41 3.74 -10.34
C VAL A 134 2.70 3.69 -11.15
N ALA A 135 2.84 2.75 -12.07
CA ALA A 135 4.03 2.62 -12.92
C ALA A 135 4.23 3.88 -13.79
N GLY A 136 3.17 4.37 -14.45
CA GLY A 136 3.24 5.56 -15.29
C GLY A 136 3.60 6.82 -14.52
N LEU A 137 3.00 7.03 -13.34
CA LEU A 137 3.30 8.17 -12.46
C LEU A 137 4.73 8.09 -11.91
N THR A 138 5.17 6.91 -11.48
CA THR A 138 6.53 6.70 -10.94
C THR A 138 7.59 6.91 -12.01
N ALA A 139 7.34 6.44 -13.25
CA ALA A 139 8.25 6.64 -14.38
C ALA A 139 8.23 8.08 -14.95
N GLY A 140 7.30 8.93 -14.50
CA GLY A 140 7.09 10.27 -15.05
C GLY A 140 6.54 10.31 -16.49
N THR A 141 6.04 9.19 -16.99
CA THR A 141 5.37 9.10 -18.31
C THR A 141 3.91 9.56 -18.26
N LEU A 142 3.33 9.56 -17.06
CA LEU A 142 2.03 10.12 -16.74
C LEU A 142 2.18 11.16 -15.63
N THR A 143 1.28 12.14 -15.61
CA THR A 143 1.20 13.16 -14.56
C THR A 143 -0.04 12.94 -13.70
N GLY A 144 -0.08 13.56 -12.51
CA GLY A 144 -1.31 13.59 -11.70
C GLY A 144 -2.48 14.25 -12.43
N GLY A 145 -2.21 15.20 -13.36
CA GLY A 145 -3.21 15.79 -14.23
C GLY A 145 -3.77 14.80 -15.25
N ASP A 146 -2.95 13.90 -15.80
CA ASP A 146 -3.40 12.84 -16.71
C ASP A 146 -4.29 11.85 -15.96
N LEU A 147 -3.91 11.44 -14.76
CA LEU A 147 -4.73 10.60 -13.89
C LEU A 147 -6.09 11.27 -13.64
N ALA A 148 -6.09 12.51 -13.15
CA ALA A 148 -7.31 13.25 -12.86
C ALA A 148 -8.23 13.36 -14.08
N LYS A 149 -7.68 13.75 -15.24
CA LYS A 149 -8.44 13.86 -16.48
C LYS A 149 -9.07 12.54 -16.87
N ASN A 150 -8.33 11.43 -16.79
CA ASN A 150 -8.86 10.12 -17.15
C ASN A 150 -9.99 9.67 -16.22
N PHE A 151 -9.86 9.92 -14.92
CA PHE A 151 -10.88 9.53 -13.94
C PHE A 151 -12.14 10.41 -14.02
N PHE A 152 -11.99 11.72 -13.99
CA PHE A 152 -13.15 12.64 -14.02
C PHE A 152 -13.88 12.68 -15.37
N LEU A 153 -13.22 12.31 -16.47
CA LEU A 153 -13.84 12.22 -17.79
C LEU A 153 -14.17 10.77 -18.21
N SER A 154 -14.00 9.81 -17.29
CA SER A 154 -14.41 8.42 -17.55
C SER A 154 -15.94 8.30 -17.65
N GLU A 155 -16.42 7.36 -18.46
CA GLU A 155 -17.85 7.03 -18.49
C GLU A 155 -18.36 6.63 -17.10
N GLU A 156 -17.53 5.94 -16.31
CA GLU A 156 -17.84 5.49 -14.96
C GLU A 156 -18.17 6.68 -14.03
N TYR A 157 -17.37 7.75 -14.07
CA TYR A 157 -17.64 8.95 -13.26
C TYR A 157 -18.80 9.78 -13.84
N LEU A 158 -18.83 9.98 -15.15
CA LEU A 158 -19.88 10.79 -15.80
C LEU A 158 -21.29 10.19 -15.60
N ASN A 159 -21.39 8.86 -15.52
CA ASN A 159 -22.66 8.19 -15.25
C ASN A 159 -23.14 8.33 -13.80
N GLN A 160 -22.33 8.88 -12.87
CA GLN A 160 -22.76 9.18 -11.50
C GLN A 160 -23.69 10.43 -11.45
N ASP A 161 -23.75 11.23 -12.54
CA ASP A 161 -24.60 12.42 -12.67
C ASP A 161 -24.47 13.37 -11.47
N THR A 162 -23.23 13.67 -11.06
CA THR A 162 -22.93 14.50 -9.90
C THR A 162 -23.26 15.97 -10.15
N SER A 163 -23.81 16.68 -9.15
CA SER A 163 -23.99 18.13 -9.22
C SER A 163 -22.65 18.87 -9.24
N ASP A 164 -22.65 20.11 -9.74
CA ASP A 164 -21.44 20.96 -9.74
C ASP A 164 -20.79 21.08 -8.36
N SER A 165 -21.60 21.20 -7.31
CA SER A 165 -21.10 21.25 -5.91
C SER A 165 -20.42 19.93 -5.53
N ALA A 166 -21.06 18.79 -5.79
CA ALA A 166 -20.49 17.48 -5.50
C ALA A 166 -19.20 17.23 -6.32
N PHE A 167 -19.17 17.68 -7.58
CA PHE A 167 -17.96 17.61 -8.40
C PHE A 167 -16.81 18.39 -7.75
N VAL A 168 -17.04 19.63 -7.32
CA VAL A 168 -16.01 20.45 -6.66
C VAL A 168 -15.53 19.79 -5.36
N ASP A 169 -16.45 19.28 -4.53
CA ASP A 169 -16.12 18.57 -3.30
C ASP A 169 -15.27 17.32 -3.57
N THR A 170 -15.64 16.55 -4.60
CA THR A 170 -14.86 15.37 -5.05
C THR A 170 -13.46 15.77 -5.50
N CYS A 171 -13.32 16.89 -6.23
CA CYS A 171 -12.01 17.41 -6.62
C CYS A 171 -11.14 17.73 -5.39
N TYR A 172 -11.69 18.44 -4.39
CA TYR A 172 -10.95 18.75 -3.18
C TYR A 172 -10.50 17.50 -2.44
N GLN A 173 -11.37 16.53 -2.27
CA GLN A 173 -11.04 15.26 -1.59
C GLN A 173 -10.02 14.43 -2.38
N ALA A 174 -10.13 14.36 -3.70
CA ALA A 174 -9.21 13.59 -4.53
C ALA A 174 -7.79 14.18 -4.53
N PHE A 175 -7.66 15.51 -4.57
CA PHE A 175 -6.34 16.15 -4.66
C PHE A 175 -5.68 16.43 -3.31
N PHE A 176 -6.45 16.74 -2.29
CA PHE A 176 -5.89 17.24 -1.02
C PHE A 176 -6.14 16.33 0.18
N GLY A 177 -7.08 15.38 0.10
CA GLY A 177 -7.40 14.42 1.16
C GLY A 177 -8.43 14.89 2.15
#